data_dc441cffeb9088cb73cb35b2e69b1a94
#
_entry.id   dc441cffeb9088cb73cb35b2e69b1a94
#
_cell.length_a   1.000
_cell.length_b   1.000
_cell.length_c   1.000
_cell.angle_alpha   90.00
_cell.angle_beta   90.00
_cell.angle_gamma   90.00
#
_symmetry.space_group_name_H-M   'P 1'
#
loop_
_entity.id
_entity.type
_entity.pdbx_description
1 polymer ?
#
loop_
_entity_poly.entity_id
_entity_poly.type
_entity_poly.pdbx_seq_one_letter_code
_entity_poly.pdbx_strand_id
1 'polypeptide(L)'
;METILIVEDDEKIARVIELELDYAGYDVCIAHSGKAALQLYQERQIDLILLDVMIPDLNGLEVLRRIRNDDDYIKIIMLTARDEVMDKVSGLDSGANDYMTKPFEIEELLARIRVHLKQQQLNQKEAVEVLTHDHIELNPQSREVFVDGSLVELTQKEYDLLYYFMTNQNIALDRAQIIEYVWGYDFVGDTNIVDVYVRYLRKKLDTADTSIISSAVSYTHLRA
;
A
#
# COMPACT_ATOMS: atom_id res chain seq x y z
N MET A 1 -21.18 -3.18 1.09
CA MET A 1 -20.88 -1.78 1.44
C MET A 1 -19.55 -1.85 2.12
N GLU A 2 -18.57 -1.09 1.67
CA GLU A 2 -17.22 -1.16 2.24
C GLU A 2 -17.20 -0.46 3.59
N THR A 3 -16.51 -1.08 4.56
CA THR A 3 -16.40 -0.59 5.93
C THR A 3 -15.04 0.06 6.15
N ILE A 4 -15.04 1.32 6.60
CA ILE A 4 -13.83 2.10 6.86
C ILE A 4 -13.68 2.32 8.37
N LEU A 5 -12.52 1.95 8.91
CA LEU A 5 -12.16 2.25 10.29
C LEU A 5 -11.39 3.59 10.33
N ILE A 6 -11.94 4.57 11.04
CA ILE A 6 -11.25 5.82 11.36
C ILE A 6 -10.59 5.67 12.73
N VAL A 7 -9.28 5.93 12.80
CA VAL A 7 -8.51 5.93 14.04
C VAL A 7 -7.96 7.33 14.25
N GLU A 8 -8.62 8.12 15.07
CA GLU A 8 -8.38 9.54 15.29
C GLU A 8 -8.79 9.92 16.70
N ASP A 9 -7.93 10.56 17.48
CA ASP A 9 -8.22 10.95 18.86
C ASP A 9 -8.99 12.27 18.97
N ASP A 10 -8.87 13.16 17.97
CA ASP A 10 -9.72 14.36 17.91
C ASP A 10 -11.12 14.00 17.40
N GLU A 11 -12.10 14.03 18.33
CA GLU A 11 -13.50 13.72 18.03
C GLU A 11 -14.10 14.61 16.93
N LYS A 12 -13.63 15.85 16.77
CA LYS A 12 -14.14 16.77 15.74
C LYS A 12 -13.65 16.38 14.37
N ILE A 13 -12.36 16.03 14.25
CA ILE A 13 -11.77 15.57 13.00
C ILE A 13 -12.42 14.23 12.62
N ALA A 14 -12.48 13.27 13.54
CA ALA A 14 -13.14 11.99 13.34
C ALA A 14 -14.57 12.15 12.85
N ARG A 15 -15.35 13.07 13.47
CA ARG A 15 -16.74 13.33 13.10
C ARG A 15 -16.91 13.95 11.72
N VAL A 16 -16.01 14.85 11.31
CA VAL A 16 -16.04 15.43 9.96
C VAL A 16 -15.77 14.34 8.92
N ILE A 17 -14.74 13.53 9.13
CA ILE A 17 -14.42 12.43 8.23
C ILE A 17 -15.58 11.42 8.15
N GLU A 18 -16.16 11.05 9.29
CA GLU A 18 -17.30 10.14 9.37
C GLU A 18 -18.48 10.63 8.51
N LEU A 19 -18.90 11.89 8.68
CA LEU A 19 -20.01 12.46 7.93
C LEU A 19 -19.79 12.44 6.41
N GLU A 20 -18.59 12.73 5.97
CA GLU A 20 -18.25 12.74 4.55
C GLU A 20 -18.17 11.31 3.98
N LEU A 21 -17.69 10.35 4.75
CA LEU A 21 -17.66 8.94 4.35
C LEU A 21 -19.08 8.35 4.31
N ASP A 22 -19.91 8.62 5.30
CA ASP A 22 -21.33 8.23 5.30
C ASP A 22 -22.05 8.79 4.08
N TYR A 23 -21.83 10.09 3.76
CA TYR A 23 -22.40 10.72 2.58
C TYR A 23 -21.89 10.09 1.27
N ALA A 24 -20.64 9.65 1.23
CA ALA A 24 -20.06 8.92 0.10
C ALA A 24 -20.55 7.47 0.00
N GLY A 25 -21.31 6.95 0.98
CA GLY A 25 -21.91 5.63 0.96
C GLY A 25 -21.06 4.51 1.57
N TYR A 26 -20.12 4.83 2.42
CA TYR A 26 -19.33 3.85 3.19
C TYR A 26 -19.98 3.55 4.55
N ASP A 27 -19.72 2.36 5.08
CA ASP A 27 -19.98 2.07 6.50
C ASP A 27 -18.75 2.49 7.32
N VAL A 28 -18.99 3.15 8.47
CA VAL A 28 -17.92 3.77 9.25
C VAL A 28 -17.90 3.25 10.68
N CYS A 29 -16.72 2.96 11.18
CA CYS A 29 -16.49 2.78 12.61
C CYS A 29 -15.31 3.64 13.06
N ILE A 30 -15.37 4.11 14.32
CA ILE A 30 -14.41 5.06 14.87
C ILE A 30 -13.72 4.45 16.10
N ALA A 31 -12.41 4.62 16.17
CA ALA A 31 -11.60 4.36 17.34
C ALA A 31 -10.82 5.62 17.73
N HIS A 32 -10.80 5.95 19.01
CA HIS A 32 -10.07 7.12 19.52
C HIS A 32 -8.74 6.76 20.19
N SER A 33 -8.30 5.50 20.07
CA SER A 33 -7.01 5.05 20.58
C SER A 33 -6.52 3.81 19.82
N GLY A 34 -5.22 3.55 19.90
CA GLY A 34 -4.61 2.40 19.22
C GLY A 34 -5.14 1.06 19.73
N LYS A 35 -5.45 0.93 21.03
CA LYS A 35 -6.05 -0.29 21.57
C LYS A 35 -7.46 -0.52 21.05
N ALA A 36 -8.29 0.53 21.04
CA ALA A 36 -9.66 0.46 20.50
C ALA A 36 -9.65 0.11 19.01
N ALA A 37 -8.68 0.65 18.26
CA ALA A 37 -8.50 0.34 16.85
C ALA A 37 -8.24 -1.15 16.60
N LEU A 38 -7.29 -1.75 17.35
CA LEU A 38 -6.98 -3.17 17.24
C LEU A 38 -8.17 -4.06 17.65
N GLN A 39 -8.91 -3.66 18.67
CA GLN A 39 -10.12 -4.38 19.08
C GLN A 39 -11.20 -4.35 17.99
N LEU A 40 -11.53 -3.18 17.45
CA LEU A 40 -12.51 -3.05 16.37
C LEU A 40 -12.08 -3.80 15.12
N TYR A 41 -10.79 -3.78 14.80
CA TYR A 41 -10.24 -4.53 13.68
C TYR A 41 -10.43 -6.04 13.83
N GLN A 42 -10.33 -6.59 15.04
CA GLN A 42 -10.56 -8.02 15.32
C GLN A 42 -12.05 -8.39 15.34
N GLU A 43 -12.92 -7.46 15.74
CA GLU A 43 -14.36 -7.72 15.91
C GLU A 43 -15.17 -7.49 14.63
N ARG A 44 -14.65 -6.74 13.67
CA ARG A 44 -15.38 -6.33 12.45
C ARG A 44 -14.59 -6.63 11.19
N GLN A 45 -15.29 -6.84 10.11
CA GLN A 45 -14.70 -6.89 8.79
C GLN A 45 -14.46 -5.44 8.32
N ILE A 46 -13.19 -5.06 8.18
CA ILE A 46 -12.74 -3.74 7.76
C ILE A 46 -12.12 -3.85 6.38
N ASP A 47 -12.47 -2.94 5.47
CA ASP A 47 -11.92 -2.90 4.12
C ASP A 47 -10.79 -1.89 3.98
N LEU A 48 -10.81 -0.79 4.78
CA LEU A 48 -9.77 0.23 4.79
C LEU A 48 -9.66 0.88 6.16
N ILE A 49 -8.45 1.26 6.55
CA ILE A 49 -8.18 1.97 7.80
C ILE A 49 -7.57 3.34 7.48
N LEU A 50 -8.17 4.39 8.04
CA LEU A 50 -7.56 5.72 8.16
C LEU A 50 -6.92 5.79 9.55
N LEU A 51 -5.61 5.94 9.62
CA LEU A 51 -4.88 5.79 10.87
C LEU A 51 -4.01 7.01 11.16
N ASP A 52 -4.37 7.77 12.18
CA ASP A 52 -3.49 8.83 12.67
C ASP A 52 -2.25 8.23 13.34
N VAL A 53 -1.12 8.86 13.10
CA VAL A 53 0.15 8.52 13.76
C VAL A 53 0.10 8.84 15.25
N MET A 54 -0.46 10.00 15.61
CA MET A 54 -0.46 10.53 16.97
C MET A 54 -1.76 10.21 17.71
N ILE A 55 -1.91 8.98 18.17
CA ILE A 55 -3.07 8.51 18.94
C ILE A 55 -2.64 7.97 20.30
N PRO A 56 -3.52 8.03 21.32
CA PRO A 56 -3.20 7.54 22.67
C PRO A 56 -3.07 6.01 22.76
N ASP A 57 -2.48 5.54 23.83
CA ASP A 57 -2.17 4.15 24.19
C ASP A 57 -1.08 3.50 23.36
N LEU A 58 -1.32 3.31 22.08
CA LEU A 58 -0.39 2.83 21.06
C LEU A 58 -0.38 3.82 19.92
N ASN A 59 0.79 4.29 19.52
CA ASN A 59 0.89 5.17 18.35
C ASN A 59 0.48 4.43 17.07
N GLY A 60 0.09 5.19 16.03
CA GLY A 60 -0.40 4.63 14.78
C GLY A 60 0.60 3.70 14.08
N LEU A 61 1.91 3.96 14.16
CA LEU A 61 2.92 3.10 13.57
C LEU A 61 2.98 1.72 14.27
N GLU A 62 2.80 1.68 15.57
CA GLU A 62 2.72 0.41 16.31
C GLU A 62 1.43 -0.35 15.99
N VAL A 63 0.30 0.36 15.81
CA VAL A 63 -0.95 -0.25 15.36
C VAL A 63 -0.78 -0.84 13.96
N LEU A 64 -0.21 -0.08 13.03
CA LEU A 64 0.11 -0.53 11.67
C LEU A 64 0.96 -1.80 11.70
N ARG A 65 2.05 -1.80 12.46
CA ARG A 65 2.96 -2.95 12.56
C ARG A 65 2.25 -4.20 13.07
N ARG A 66 1.37 -4.07 14.07
CA ARG A 66 0.61 -5.21 14.61
C ARG A 66 -0.40 -5.74 13.59
N ILE A 67 -1.11 -4.87 12.90
CA ILE A 67 -2.04 -5.29 11.85
C ILE A 67 -1.27 -6.01 10.73
N ARG A 68 -0.12 -5.49 10.31
CA ARG A 68 0.70 -6.11 9.25
C ARG A 68 1.30 -7.46 9.63
N ASN A 69 1.50 -7.76 10.91
CA ASN A 69 1.90 -9.09 11.33
C ASN A 69 0.82 -10.16 11.09
N ASP A 70 -0.44 -9.74 11.06
CA ASP A 70 -1.60 -10.64 10.92
C ASP A 70 -2.26 -10.54 9.54
N ASP A 71 -2.15 -9.38 8.87
CA ASP A 71 -2.81 -9.09 7.59
C ASP A 71 -2.00 -8.09 6.75
N ASP A 72 -1.43 -8.59 5.67
CA ASP A 72 -0.70 -7.80 4.68
C ASP A 72 -1.62 -7.10 3.67
N TYR A 73 -2.92 -7.43 3.64
CA TYR A 73 -3.84 -7.07 2.55
C TYR A 73 -4.70 -5.85 2.85
N ILE A 74 -5.09 -5.67 4.12
CA ILE A 74 -5.92 -4.53 4.54
C ILE A 74 -5.30 -3.21 4.09
N LYS A 75 -6.10 -2.31 3.51
CA LYS A 75 -5.62 -1.00 3.07
C LYS A 75 -5.52 -0.05 4.24
N ILE A 76 -4.35 0.55 4.43
CA ILE A 76 -4.08 1.49 5.52
C ILE A 76 -3.51 2.78 4.93
N ILE A 77 -4.24 3.89 5.14
CA ILE A 77 -3.80 5.25 4.84
C ILE A 77 -3.41 5.90 6.16
N MET A 78 -2.14 6.28 6.29
CA MET A 78 -1.66 6.98 7.46
C MET A 78 -1.97 8.46 7.37
N LEU A 79 -2.51 9.03 8.45
CA LEU A 79 -2.70 10.47 8.60
C LEU A 79 -1.60 11.00 9.51
N THR A 80 -0.87 12.05 9.10
CA THR A 80 0.31 12.51 9.83
C THR A 80 0.44 14.02 9.84
N ALA A 81 1.04 14.61 10.88
CA ALA A 81 1.41 16.00 10.88
C ALA A 81 2.59 16.28 9.94
N ARG A 82 2.66 17.49 9.40
CA ARG A 82 3.65 17.90 8.37
C ARG A 82 5.11 17.74 8.81
N ASP A 83 5.38 17.88 10.11
CA ASP A 83 6.75 17.86 10.66
C ASP A 83 7.30 16.44 10.85
N GLU A 84 6.44 15.40 10.79
CA GLU A 84 6.82 13.99 10.92
C GLU A 84 7.16 13.33 9.56
N VAL A 85 7.21 14.13 8.50
CA VAL A 85 7.55 13.68 7.13
C VAL A 85 8.96 13.08 7.05
N MET A 86 9.87 13.44 7.95
CA MET A 86 11.22 12.87 8.03
C MET A 86 11.22 11.42 8.53
N ASP A 87 10.22 11.01 9.30
CA ASP A 87 10.02 9.60 9.67
C ASP A 87 9.34 8.77 8.55
N LYS A 88 8.87 9.43 7.47
CA LYS A 88 8.24 8.77 6.32
C LYS A 88 9.17 7.82 5.58
N VAL A 89 10.48 8.07 5.56
CA VAL A 89 11.44 7.16 4.90
C VAL A 89 11.59 5.87 5.72
N SER A 90 11.56 5.96 7.06
CA SER A 90 11.47 4.78 7.93
C SER A 90 10.06 4.18 7.98
N GLY A 91 9.01 4.95 7.64
CA GLY A 91 7.63 4.52 7.59
C GLY A 91 7.22 3.81 6.28
N LEU A 92 7.91 4.02 5.18
CA LEU A 92 7.67 3.30 3.92
C LEU A 92 8.01 1.79 4.03
N ASP A 93 8.96 1.45 4.90
CA ASP A 93 9.25 0.05 5.26
C ASP A 93 8.22 -0.53 6.25
N SER A 94 7.33 0.30 6.84
CA SER A 94 6.36 -0.14 7.85
C SER A 94 5.07 -0.73 7.28
N GLY A 95 4.89 -0.75 5.96
CA GLY A 95 3.80 -1.48 5.29
C GLY A 95 2.49 -0.69 5.12
N ALA A 96 2.45 0.65 5.30
CA ALA A 96 1.30 1.47 4.94
C ALA A 96 1.12 1.53 3.41
N ASN A 97 -0.13 1.63 2.96
CA ASN A 97 -0.45 1.75 1.54
C ASN A 97 -0.28 3.19 1.05
N ASP A 98 -0.60 4.18 1.90
CA ASP A 98 -0.51 5.59 1.57
C ASP A 98 -0.27 6.45 2.82
N TYR A 99 0.16 7.70 2.62
CA TYR A 99 0.39 8.70 3.66
C TYR A 99 -0.24 10.02 3.24
N MET A 100 -0.96 10.65 4.15
CA MET A 100 -1.59 11.95 3.93
C MET A 100 -1.25 12.91 5.07
N THR A 101 -0.83 14.11 4.72
CA THR A 101 -0.45 15.11 5.72
C THR A 101 -1.63 15.96 6.16
N LYS A 102 -1.75 16.18 7.45
CA LYS A 102 -2.69 17.15 8.04
C LYS A 102 -2.13 18.58 7.95
N PRO A 103 -2.94 19.60 7.62
CA PRO A 103 -4.34 19.51 7.18
C PRO A 103 -4.47 19.01 5.74
N PHE A 104 -5.56 18.30 5.45
CA PHE A 104 -5.88 17.78 4.12
C PHE A 104 -7.27 18.20 3.66
N GLU A 105 -7.48 18.18 2.36
CA GLU A 105 -8.80 18.40 1.77
C GLU A 105 -9.59 17.08 1.75
N ILE A 106 -10.87 17.16 2.07
CA ILE A 106 -11.75 15.98 2.12
C ILE A 106 -11.87 15.28 0.76
N GLU A 107 -11.96 16.06 -0.31
CA GLU A 107 -12.02 15.55 -1.68
C GLU A 107 -10.79 14.70 -2.04
N GLU A 108 -9.61 15.10 -1.54
CA GLU A 108 -8.38 14.35 -1.73
C GLU A 108 -8.43 13.03 -0.96
N LEU A 109 -8.84 13.05 0.32
CA LEU A 109 -8.99 11.85 1.13
C LEU A 109 -9.95 10.85 0.47
N LEU A 110 -11.12 11.31 0.01
CA LEU A 110 -12.10 10.47 -0.68
C LEU A 110 -11.56 9.90 -2.00
N ALA A 111 -10.76 10.67 -2.74
CA ALA A 111 -10.14 10.19 -3.97
C ALA A 111 -9.15 9.05 -3.69
N ARG A 112 -8.30 9.17 -2.67
CA ARG A 112 -7.34 8.15 -2.24
C ARG A 112 -8.04 6.88 -1.76
N ILE A 113 -9.07 7.02 -0.95
CA ILE A 113 -9.91 5.89 -0.49
C ILE A 113 -10.47 5.12 -1.70
N ARG A 114 -11.08 5.82 -2.66
CA ARG A 114 -11.62 5.17 -3.88
C ARG A 114 -10.54 4.41 -4.67
N VAL A 115 -9.35 4.97 -4.79
CA VAL A 115 -8.24 4.31 -5.50
C VAL A 115 -7.86 3.01 -4.80
N HIS A 116 -7.67 3.03 -3.48
CA HIS A 116 -7.26 1.85 -2.73
C HIS A 116 -8.34 0.77 -2.68
N LEU A 117 -9.61 1.14 -2.50
CA LEU A 117 -10.73 0.18 -2.52
C LEU A 117 -10.98 -0.40 -3.91
N LYS A 118 -10.84 0.40 -4.99
CA LYS A 118 -10.99 -0.09 -6.35
C LYS A 118 -9.90 -1.10 -6.72
N GLN A 119 -8.66 -0.88 -6.31
CA GLN A 119 -7.58 -1.85 -6.49
C GLN A 119 -7.89 -3.18 -5.79
N GLN A 120 -8.48 -3.13 -4.61
CA GLN A 120 -8.90 -4.32 -3.88
C GLN A 120 -10.02 -5.08 -4.60
N GLN A 121 -11.01 -4.38 -5.17
CA GLN A 121 -12.10 -4.99 -5.94
C GLN A 121 -11.63 -5.59 -7.27
N LEU A 122 -10.67 -4.97 -7.95
CA LEU A 122 -10.09 -5.51 -9.18
C LEU A 122 -9.34 -6.81 -8.89
N ASN A 123 -8.59 -6.85 -7.80
CA ASN A 123 -7.92 -8.07 -7.34
C ASN A 123 -8.90 -9.19 -6.93
N GLN A 124 -10.14 -8.87 -6.55
CA GLN A 124 -11.17 -9.85 -6.19
C GLN A 124 -12.03 -10.30 -7.39
N LYS A 125 -12.14 -9.52 -8.46
CA LYS A 125 -13.05 -9.79 -9.60
C LYS A 125 -12.41 -10.52 -10.76
N GLU A 126 -11.11 -10.46 -10.92
CA GLU A 126 -10.43 -11.25 -11.93
C GLU A 126 -10.28 -12.67 -11.38
N ALA A 127 -10.88 -13.65 -12.10
CA ALA A 127 -10.54 -15.06 -11.89
C ALA A 127 -9.02 -15.15 -11.96
N VAL A 128 -8.41 -15.53 -10.85
CA VAL A 128 -6.98 -15.33 -10.58
C VAL A 128 -6.16 -16.08 -11.62
N GLU A 129 -5.83 -15.42 -12.72
CA GLU A 129 -4.73 -15.87 -13.55
C GLU A 129 -3.44 -15.58 -12.76
N VAL A 130 -2.76 -16.65 -12.38
CA VAL A 130 -1.39 -16.55 -11.89
C VAL A 130 -0.57 -15.84 -12.96
N LEU A 131 -0.04 -14.68 -12.64
CA LEU A 131 0.84 -13.97 -13.56
C LEU A 131 2.15 -14.74 -13.67
N THR A 132 2.53 -15.07 -14.88
CA THR A 132 3.78 -15.79 -15.14
C THR A 132 4.71 -14.96 -16.02
N HIS A 133 5.98 -14.95 -15.69
CA HIS A 133 7.02 -14.35 -16.51
C HIS A 133 8.33 -15.08 -16.28
N ASP A 134 8.82 -15.77 -17.34
CA ASP A 134 9.98 -16.64 -17.28
C ASP A 134 9.85 -17.67 -16.13
N HIS A 135 10.69 -17.62 -15.12
CA HIS A 135 10.68 -18.52 -13.96
C HIS A 135 9.93 -17.96 -12.74
N ILE A 136 9.26 -16.82 -12.89
CA ILE A 136 8.47 -16.18 -11.83
C ILE A 136 6.99 -16.48 -12.03
N GLU A 137 6.35 -16.89 -10.93
CA GLU A 137 4.90 -17.01 -10.81
C GLU A 137 4.44 -16.09 -9.67
N LEU A 138 3.46 -15.24 -9.94
CA LEU A 138 2.87 -14.34 -8.96
C LEU A 138 1.37 -14.62 -8.89
N ASN A 139 0.90 -15.02 -7.73
CA ASN A 139 -0.52 -15.19 -7.46
C ASN A 139 -1.07 -13.87 -6.87
N PRO A 140 -1.92 -13.12 -7.61
CA PRO A 140 -2.43 -11.83 -7.14
C PRO A 140 -3.35 -11.97 -5.93
N GLN A 141 -3.99 -13.11 -5.72
CA GLN A 141 -4.94 -13.32 -4.63
C GLN A 141 -4.23 -13.63 -3.31
N SER A 142 -3.27 -14.59 -3.31
CA SER A 142 -2.50 -14.92 -2.12
C SER A 142 -1.30 -13.99 -1.93
N ARG A 143 -0.97 -13.16 -2.93
CA ARG A 143 0.24 -12.33 -3.03
C ARG A 143 1.54 -13.12 -2.90
N GLU A 144 1.47 -14.41 -3.09
CA GLU A 144 2.63 -15.28 -3.11
C GLU A 144 3.39 -15.14 -4.43
N VAL A 145 4.70 -15.11 -4.30
CA VAL A 145 5.61 -15.08 -5.46
C VAL A 145 6.52 -16.28 -5.38
N PHE A 146 6.58 -17.02 -6.46
CA PHE A 146 7.48 -18.16 -6.60
C PHE A 146 8.52 -17.88 -7.68
N VAL A 147 9.74 -18.30 -7.42
CA VAL A 147 10.87 -18.27 -8.35
C VAL A 147 11.39 -19.70 -8.47
N ASP A 148 11.34 -20.27 -9.68
CA ASP A 148 11.65 -21.69 -9.91
C ASP A 148 10.90 -22.63 -8.94
N GLY A 149 9.62 -22.31 -8.65
CA GLY A 149 8.77 -23.08 -7.74
C GLY A 149 9.08 -22.91 -6.24
N SER A 150 10.02 -22.04 -5.87
CA SER A 150 10.36 -21.71 -4.49
C SER A 150 9.70 -20.41 -4.05
N LEU A 151 9.01 -20.40 -2.90
CA LEU A 151 8.37 -19.21 -2.34
C LEU A 151 9.42 -18.15 -1.99
N VAL A 152 9.20 -16.92 -2.45
CA VAL A 152 10.05 -15.76 -2.18
C VAL A 152 9.27 -14.72 -1.41
N GLU A 153 9.77 -14.35 -0.23
CA GLU A 153 9.18 -13.29 0.58
C GLU A 153 9.54 -11.91 0.03
N LEU A 154 8.52 -11.14 -0.31
CA LEU A 154 8.63 -9.76 -0.73
C LEU A 154 7.97 -8.85 0.30
N THR A 155 8.56 -7.68 0.53
CA THR A 155 7.86 -6.59 1.23
C THR A 155 6.71 -6.08 0.38
N GLN A 156 5.75 -5.36 0.98
CA GLN A 156 4.59 -4.85 0.25
C GLN A 156 5.01 -4.01 -0.98
N LYS A 157 5.97 -3.10 -0.84
CA LYS A 157 6.41 -2.23 -1.94
C LYS A 157 7.19 -2.99 -3.02
N GLU A 158 7.95 -4.02 -2.64
CA GLU A 158 8.58 -4.92 -3.60
C GLU A 158 7.53 -5.71 -4.38
N TYR A 159 6.49 -6.21 -3.69
CA TYR A 159 5.39 -6.91 -4.34
C TYR A 159 4.61 -5.98 -5.29
N ASP A 160 4.20 -4.79 -4.82
CA ASP A 160 3.44 -3.83 -5.62
C ASP A 160 4.23 -3.41 -6.88
N LEU A 161 5.55 -3.24 -6.76
CA LEU A 161 6.43 -2.95 -7.89
C LEU A 161 6.52 -4.13 -8.87
N LEU A 162 6.70 -5.35 -8.37
CA LEU A 162 6.74 -6.55 -9.20
C LEU A 162 5.39 -6.77 -9.91
N TYR A 163 4.29 -6.65 -9.18
CA TYR A 163 2.94 -6.77 -9.74
C TYR A 163 2.71 -5.76 -10.88
N TYR A 164 3.12 -4.50 -10.68
CA TYR A 164 3.02 -3.47 -11.69
C TYR A 164 3.84 -3.80 -12.95
N PHE A 165 5.03 -4.35 -12.79
CA PHE A 165 5.82 -4.82 -13.93
C PHE A 165 5.18 -6.02 -14.63
N MET A 166 4.67 -7.00 -13.89
CA MET A 166 4.07 -8.20 -14.47
C MET A 166 2.73 -7.93 -15.18
N THR A 167 1.98 -6.93 -14.75
CA THR A 167 0.77 -6.49 -15.45
C THR A 167 1.04 -5.59 -16.66
N ASN A 168 2.26 -5.04 -16.78
CA ASN A 168 2.69 -4.18 -17.88
C ASN A 168 3.90 -4.78 -18.63
N GLN A 169 3.87 -6.08 -18.88
CA GLN A 169 4.95 -6.77 -19.59
C GLN A 169 5.17 -6.16 -20.98
N ASN A 170 6.44 -6.05 -21.37
CA ASN A 170 6.85 -5.49 -22.67
C ASN A 170 6.50 -4.01 -22.90
N ILE A 171 6.12 -3.29 -21.84
CA ILE A 171 5.87 -1.85 -21.86
C ILE A 171 7.01 -1.16 -21.10
N ALA A 172 7.63 -0.18 -21.74
CA ALA A 172 8.62 0.67 -21.06
C ALA A 172 7.88 1.67 -20.16
N LEU A 173 8.06 1.53 -18.86
CA LEU A 173 7.42 2.37 -17.83
C LEU A 173 8.40 3.46 -17.41
N ASP A 174 7.96 4.72 -17.39
CA ASP A 174 8.77 5.78 -16.85
C ASP A 174 8.75 5.81 -15.30
N ARG A 175 9.74 6.48 -14.71
CA ARG A 175 9.87 6.52 -13.25
C ARG A 175 8.72 7.21 -12.55
N ALA A 176 8.12 8.22 -13.17
CA ALA A 176 7.00 8.95 -12.59
C ALA A 176 5.76 8.05 -12.50
N GLN A 177 5.47 7.28 -13.56
CA GLN A 177 4.38 6.30 -13.58
C GLN A 177 4.59 5.20 -12.50
N ILE A 178 5.82 4.70 -12.35
CA ILE A 178 6.14 3.71 -11.33
C ILE A 178 5.97 4.28 -9.93
N ILE A 179 6.44 5.51 -9.70
CA ILE A 179 6.33 6.18 -8.40
C ILE A 179 4.86 6.43 -8.07
N GLU A 180 4.09 6.97 -9.00
CA GLU A 180 2.66 7.23 -8.81
C GLU A 180 1.90 5.94 -8.45
N TYR A 181 2.17 4.85 -9.15
CA TYR A 181 1.49 3.57 -8.89
C TYR A 181 1.88 2.95 -7.55
N VAL A 182 3.18 2.88 -7.23
CA VAL A 182 3.68 2.14 -6.06
C VAL A 182 3.68 2.99 -4.79
N TRP A 183 4.00 4.29 -4.89
CA TRP A 183 4.13 5.20 -3.74
C TRP A 183 3.07 6.27 -3.64
N GLY A 184 2.24 6.44 -4.68
CA GLY A 184 1.17 7.44 -4.72
C GLY A 184 1.59 8.77 -5.35
N TYR A 185 0.57 9.57 -5.73
CA TYR A 185 0.74 10.83 -6.49
C TYR A 185 1.59 11.89 -5.76
N ASP A 186 1.51 11.93 -4.42
CA ASP A 186 2.20 12.94 -3.61
C ASP A 186 3.53 12.47 -3.02
N PHE A 187 4.14 11.47 -3.63
CA PHE A 187 5.46 11.04 -3.19
C PHE A 187 6.49 12.16 -3.31
N VAL A 188 6.91 12.74 -2.17
CA VAL A 188 7.92 13.80 -2.05
C VAL A 188 9.28 13.19 -1.74
N GLY A 189 9.70 12.19 -2.51
CA GLY A 189 11.00 11.53 -2.35
C GLY A 189 11.87 11.67 -3.59
N ASP A 190 13.12 11.21 -3.47
CA ASP A 190 14.03 11.12 -4.62
C ASP A 190 13.52 10.04 -5.57
N THR A 191 13.46 10.35 -6.86
CA THR A 191 13.08 9.40 -7.93
C THR A 191 14.00 8.16 -8.00
N ASN A 192 15.18 8.21 -7.38
CA ASN A 192 16.11 7.09 -7.22
C ASN A 192 15.53 5.93 -6.39
N ILE A 193 14.40 6.14 -5.68
CA ILE A 193 13.72 5.07 -4.92
C ILE A 193 13.38 3.88 -5.81
N VAL A 194 12.98 4.13 -7.05
CA VAL A 194 12.69 3.06 -8.03
C VAL A 194 13.92 2.18 -8.24
N ASP A 195 15.10 2.78 -8.42
CA ASP A 195 16.35 2.02 -8.64
C ASP A 195 16.74 1.18 -7.42
N VAL A 196 16.46 1.68 -6.22
CA VAL A 196 16.69 0.95 -4.96
C VAL A 196 15.82 -0.30 -4.90
N TYR A 197 14.50 -0.15 -5.14
CA TYR A 197 13.58 -1.29 -5.10
C TYR A 197 13.75 -2.26 -6.27
N VAL A 198 14.10 -1.78 -7.45
CA VAL A 198 14.52 -2.63 -8.59
C VAL A 198 15.75 -3.46 -8.21
N ARG A 199 16.73 -2.89 -7.49
CA ARG A 199 17.88 -3.63 -6.99
C ARG A 199 17.48 -4.71 -5.98
N TYR A 200 16.55 -4.41 -5.07
CA TYR A 200 16.04 -5.39 -4.11
C TYR A 200 15.31 -6.53 -4.82
N LEU A 201 14.45 -6.22 -5.78
CA LEU A 201 13.78 -7.24 -6.59
C LEU A 201 14.78 -8.11 -7.35
N ARG A 202 15.74 -7.51 -8.06
CA ARG A 202 16.79 -8.28 -8.76
C ARG A 202 17.52 -9.23 -7.83
N LYS A 203 17.88 -8.79 -6.63
CA LYS A 203 18.57 -9.64 -5.65
C LYS A 203 17.75 -10.88 -5.24
N LYS A 204 16.40 -10.77 -5.27
CA LYS A 204 15.48 -11.84 -4.86
C LYS A 204 14.99 -12.70 -6.02
N LEU A 205 14.92 -12.13 -7.22
CA LEU A 205 14.25 -12.73 -8.38
C LEU A 205 15.23 -13.15 -9.51
N ASP A 206 16.38 -12.45 -9.66
CA ASP A 206 17.35 -12.79 -10.71
C ASP A 206 18.05 -14.10 -10.38
N THR A 207 18.22 -14.93 -11.41
CA THR A 207 19.07 -16.12 -11.36
C THR A 207 20.50 -15.80 -11.81
N ALA A 208 21.41 -16.77 -11.71
CA ALA A 208 22.82 -16.57 -12.10
C ALA A 208 22.99 -16.15 -13.57
N ASP A 209 22.05 -16.53 -14.42
CA ASP A 209 22.14 -16.36 -15.87
C ASP A 209 21.15 -15.33 -16.45
N THR A 210 20.15 -14.88 -15.66
CA THR A 210 19.06 -14.04 -16.18
C THR A 210 18.74 -12.87 -15.26
N SER A 211 18.81 -11.63 -15.78
CA SER A 211 18.23 -10.45 -15.12
C SER A 211 16.90 -10.11 -15.78
N ILE A 212 15.82 -10.21 -15.02
CA ILE A 212 14.44 -10.12 -15.50
C ILE A 212 14.01 -8.67 -15.72
N ILE A 213 14.48 -7.76 -14.87
CA ILE A 213 14.13 -6.36 -14.96
C ILE A 213 15.21 -5.59 -15.71
N SER A 214 14.89 -5.05 -16.88
CA SER A 214 15.77 -4.16 -17.62
C SER A 214 15.52 -2.71 -17.24
N SER A 215 16.59 -1.96 -17.01
CA SER A 215 16.53 -0.51 -16.72
C SER A 215 17.37 0.26 -17.70
N ALA A 216 16.80 1.29 -18.35
CA ALA A 216 17.52 2.33 -19.07
C ALA A 216 17.41 3.64 -18.26
N VAL A 217 18.14 4.70 -18.66
CA VAL A 217 18.28 5.95 -17.88
C VAL A 217 16.96 6.55 -17.35
N SER A 218 15.84 6.32 -18.02
CA SER A 218 14.52 6.85 -17.63
C SER A 218 13.39 5.82 -17.62
N TYR A 219 13.64 4.59 -18.04
CA TYR A 219 12.60 3.55 -18.20
C TYR A 219 13.02 2.24 -17.56
N THR A 220 12.04 1.53 -17.03
CA THR A 220 12.22 0.18 -16.46
C THR A 220 11.12 -0.73 -16.99
N HIS A 221 11.46 -1.98 -17.35
CA HIS A 221 10.48 -2.97 -17.83
C HIS A 221 10.96 -4.39 -17.53
N LEU A 222 10.03 -5.35 -17.54
CA LEU A 222 10.39 -6.77 -17.56
C LEU A 222 11.00 -7.11 -18.91
N ARG A 223 12.09 -7.85 -18.87
CA ARG A 223 12.78 -8.29 -20.06
C ARG A 223 11.99 -9.46 -20.67
N ALA A 224 11.75 -9.40 -21.98
CA ALA A 224 11.15 -10.49 -22.74
C ALA A 224 12.13 -11.65 -22.90
#